data_4cdd6befee7006836a98ea66f3204d41
#
_entry.id   4cdd6befee7006836a98ea66f3204d41
#
_cell.length_a   1.000
_cell.length_b   1.000
_cell.length_c   1.000
_cell.angle_alpha   90.00
_cell.angle_beta   90.00
_cell.angle_gamma   90.00
#
_symmetry.space_group_name_H-M   'P 1'
#
loop_
_entity.id
_entity.type
_entity.pdbx_description
1 polymer ?
#
loop_
_entity_poly.entity_id
_entity_poly.type
_entity_poly.pdbx_seq_one_letter_code
_entity_poly.pdbx_strand_id
1 'polypeptide(L)'
;MEFGPRALGNRSIIGNPMLEDTRQRINSTVKRRPSYQPFCPSILEEERERLFKDSFSHKHMAIAFRMKKQHIKNLPCAVHVDGTARPQFVEEQDNPNYYRYLKELKNIMGYGVSLNTSFNLHGRTIVRTPQDAVVDFIDCNLDELFIEGYRVRRSS
;
A
#
# COMPACT_ATOMS: atom_id res chain seq x y z
N MET A 1 4.19 8.68 -17.41
CA MET A 1 2.74 8.37 -17.43
C MET A 1 2.57 7.02 -16.75
N GLU A 2 1.63 6.89 -15.85
CA GLU A 2 1.43 5.65 -15.12
C GLU A 2 0.24 4.92 -15.71
N PHE A 3 0.49 3.77 -16.31
CA PHE A 3 -0.53 2.88 -16.80
C PHE A 3 -0.64 1.66 -15.89
N GLY A 4 -1.84 1.17 -15.78
CA GLY A 4 -2.10 -0.01 -15.00
C GLY A 4 -2.40 0.31 -13.55
N PRO A 5 -2.50 -0.71 -12.75
CA PRO A 5 -3.24 -0.67 -11.51
C PRO A 5 -2.58 0.05 -10.37
N ARG A 6 -1.32 0.40 -10.41
CA ARG A 6 -0.69 1.21 -9.34
C ARG A 6 0.76 1.54 -9.66
N ALA A 7 1.23 2.63 -9.06
CA ALA A 7 2.56 3.18 -9.22
C ALA A 7 3.71 2.30 -8.70
N LEU A 8 3.43 1.12 -8.22
CA LEU A 8 4.44 0.20 -7.68
C LEU A 8 5.40 0.90 -6.68
N GLY A 9 4.82 1.72 -5.79
CA GLY A 9 5.57 2.50 -4.81
C GLY A 9 6.05 3.88 -5.26
N ASN A 10 6.03 4.20 -6.56
CA ASN A 10 6.59 5.47 -7.07
C ASN A 10 5.72 6.69 -6.74
N ARG A 11 4.41 6.62 -6.94
CA ARG A 11 3.44 7.68 -6.61
C ARG A 11 2.31 7.10 -5.79
N SER A 12 2.68 6.56 -4.63
CA SER A 12 1.80 5.79 -3.76
C SER A 12 1.71 6.42 -2.39
N ILE A 13 0.54 6.31 -1.78
CA ILE A 13 0.37 6.42 -0.33
C ILE A 13 0.48 5.01 0.23
N ILE A 14 1.35 4.86 1.19
CA ILE A 14 1.70 3.59 1.82
C ILE A 14 1.17 3.62 3.26
N GLY A 15 0.64 2.50 3.71
CA GLY A 15 0.12 2.38 5.08
C GLY A 15 0.47 1.06 5.74
N ASN A 16 0.53 1.07 7.07
CA ASN A 16 0.77 -0.13 7.85
C ASN A 16 -0.47 -1.04 7.86
N PRO A 17 -0.42 -2.26 7.31
CA PRO A 17 -1.57 -3.17 7.25
C PRO A 17 -1.95 -3.81 8.57
N MET A 18 -1.08 -3.74 9.58
CA MET A 18 -1.25 -4.38 10.89
C MET A 18 -2.05 -3.51 11.88
N LEU A 19 -2.13 -2.19 11.65
CA LEU A 19 -2.88 -1.26 12.49
C LEU A 19 -4.33 -1.16 11.99
N GLU A 20 -5.28 -1.51 12.83
CA GLU A 20 -6.71 -1.55 12.47
C GLU A 20 -7.28 -0.20 12.00
N ASP A 21 -6.79 0.89 12.57
CA ASP A 21 -7.24 2.24 12.23
C ASP A 21 -6.66 2.79 10.93
N THR A 22 -5.58 2.18 10.39
CA THR A 22 -4.93 2.66 9.15
C THR A 22 -5.93 2.76 7.99
N ARG A 23 -6.79 1.74 7.81
CA ARG A 23 -7.81 1.73 6.75
C ARG A 23 -8.81 2.86 6.94
N GLN A 24 -9.31 3.04 8.17
CA GLN A 24 -10.26 4.09 8.48
C GLN A 24 -9.64 5.47 8.25
N ARG A 25 -8.44 5.70 8.74
CA ARG A 25 -7.72 6.95 8.57
C ARG A 25 -7.53 7.30 7.10
N ILE A 26 -6.97 6.41 6.28
CA ILE A 26 -6.76 6.69 4.85
C ILE A 26 -8.09 6.88 4.12
N ASN A 27 -9.13 6.10 4.45
CA ASN A 27 -10.44 6.26 3.82
C ASN A 27 -11.10 7.59 4.19
N SER A 28 -11.02 8.03 5.45
CA SER A 28 -11.67 9.28 5.90
C SER A 28 -10.93 10.53 5.47
N THR A 29 -9.60 10.57 5.67
CA THR A 29 -8.81 11.79 5.44
C THR A 29 -8.38 11.98 3.98
N VAL A 30 -7.99 10.89 3.31
CA VAL A 30 -7.40 10.95 1.98
C VAL A 30 -8.42 10.64 0.89
N LYS A 31 -9.09 9.50 1.00
CA LYS A 31 -9.96 8.98 -0.07
C LYS A 31 -11.42 9.41 0.07
N ARG A 32 -11.82 9.98 1.21
CA ARG A 32 -13.18 10.47 1.50
C ARG A 32 -14.26 9.50 1.03
N ARG A 33 -14.10 8.24 1.42
CA ARG A 33 -14.94 7.13 1.02
C ARG A 33 -15.31 6.26 2.22
N PRO A 34 -16.33 5.38 2.13
CA PRO A 34 -16.75 4.54 3.26
C PRO A 34 -15.60 3.70 3.83
N SER A 35 -15.54 3.59 5.16
CA SER A 35 -14.48 2.89 5.90
C SER A 35 -14.37 1.39 5.57
N TYR A 36 -15.45 0.77 5.11
CA TYR A 36 -15.47 -0.64 4.73
C TYR A 36 -14.72 -0.91 3.41
N GLN A 37 -14.44 0.11 2.61
CA GLN A 37 -13.79 -0.09 1.31
C GLN A 37 -12.32 -0.51 1.51
N PRO A 38 -11.93 -1.69 1.01
CA PRO A 38 -10.61 -2.24 1.27
C PRO A 38 -9.52 -1.56 0.45
N PHE A 39 -8.28 -1.71 0.93
CA PHE A 39 -7.08 -1.38 0.18
C PHE A 39 -6.42 -2.66 -0.36
N CYS A 40 -5.67 -2.49 -1.44
CA CYS A 40 -4.87 -3.55 -2.03
C CYS A 40 -3.48 -3.52 -1.38
N PRO A 41 -2.98 -4.64 -0.85
CA PRO A 41 -1.62 -4.70 -0.33
C PRO A 41 -0.60 -4.90 -1.45
N SER A 42 0.55 -4.24 -1.33
CA SER A 42 1.79 -4.67 -1.99
C SER A 42 2.50 -5.66 -1.08
N ILE A 43 2.99 -6.75 -1.65
CA ILE A 43 3.54 -7.90 -0.92
C ILE A 43 4.79 -8.39 -1.64
N LEU A 44 5.84 -8.72 -0.88
CA LEU A 44 6.99 -9.42 -1.45
C LEU A 44 6.54 -10.70 -2.15
N GLU A 45 7.03 -10.98 -3.36
CA GLU A 45 6.68 -12.21 -4.09
C GLU A 45 7.01 -13.46 -3.26
N GLU A 46 8.11 -13.49 -2.53
CA GLU A 46 8.47 -14.63 -1.67
C GLU A 46 7.56 -14.84 -0.45
N GLU A 47 6.68 -13.89 -0.14
CA GLU A 47 5.65 -14.04 0.89
C GLU A 47 4.35 -14.65 0.34
N ARG A 48 4.21 -14.74 -0.98
CA ARG A 48 2.99 -15.16 -1.67
C ARG A 48 2.47 -16.51 -1.15
N GLU A 49 3.31 -17.53 -1.21
CA GLU A 49 2.92 -18.88 -0.79
C GLU A 49 2.72 -19.00 0.72
N ARG A 50 3.43 -18.20 1.51
CA ARG A 50 3.23 -18.14 2.96
C ARG A 50 1.86 -17.59 3.31
N LEU A 51 1.43 -16.53 2.61
CA LEU A 51 0.22 -15.76 2.96
C LEU A 51 -1.05 -16.28 2.28
N PHE A 52 -0.97 -16.80 1.06
CA PHE A 52 -2.15 -17.15 0.27
C PHE A 52 -2.23 -18.63 -0.07
N LYS A 53 -3.46 -19.08 -0.35
CA LYS A 53 -3.76 -20.38 -0.94
C LYS A 53 -3.94 -20.22 -2.45
N ASP A 54 -3.50 -21.20 -3.20
CA ASP A 54 -3.78 -21.34 -4.64
C ASP A 54 -3.51 -20.04 -5.41
N SER A 55 -2.41 -19.34 -5.07
CA SER A 55 -2.03 -18.06 -5.65
C SER A 55 -0.92 -18.21 -6.67
N PHE A 56 -0.90 -17.30 -7.63
CA PHE A 56 0.16 -17.16 -8.62
C PHE A 56 0.65 -15.70 -8.65
N SER A 57 1.84 -15.48 -9.21
CA SER A 57 2.40 -14.12 -9.30
C SER A 57 1.49 -13.21 -10.12
N HIS A 58 1.12 -12.07 -9.57
CA HIS A 58 0.26 -11.10 -10.22
C HIS A 58 0.59 -9.68 -9.72
N LYS A 59 0.92 -8.79 -10.66
CA LYS A 59 1.45 -7.45 -10.35
C LYS A 59 0.39 -6.33 -10.39
N HIS A 60 -0.86 -6.69 -10.70
CA HIS A 60 -1.84 -5.70 -11.14
C HIS A 60 -3.05 -5.52 -10.22
N MET A 61 -3.06 -6.08 -9.02
CA MET A 61 -4.16 -5.95 -8.04
C MET A 61 -5.54 -6.27 -8.62
N ALA A 62 -5.61 -7.05 -9.71
CA ALA A 62 -6.85 -7.35 -10.42
C ALA A 62 -7.51 -8.65 -9.94
N ILE A 63 -6.75 -9.51 -9.25
CA ILE A 63 -7.20 -10.84 -8.83
C ILE A 63 -7.21 -10.93 -7.31
N ALA A 64 -8.30 -11.47 -6.77
CA ALA A 64 -8.43 -11.74 -5.35
C ALA A 64 -7.98 -13.16 -5.02
N PHE A 65 -7.11 -13.31 -4.04
CA PHE A 65 -6.66 -14.59 -3.51
C PHE A 65 -7.10 -14.74 -2.06
N ARG A 66 -7.38 -15.97 -1.66
CA ARG A 66 -7.78 -16.27 -0.28
C ARG A 66 -6.57 -16.28 0.63
N MET A 67 -6.56 -15.39 1.62
CA MET A 67 -5.52 -15.38 2.64
C MET A 67 -5.66 -16.58 3.58
N LYS A 68 -4.54 -17.15 4.00
CA LYS A 68 -4.53 -18.22 5.00
C LYS A 68 -4.98 -17.67 6.35
N LYS A 69 -5.90 -18.37 7.02
CA LYS A 69 -6.60 -17.91 8.25
C LYS A 69 -5.66 -17.39 9.35
N GLN A 70 -4.50 -18.02 9.50
CA GLN A 70 -3.50 -17.67 10.52
C GLN A 70 -2.90 -16.27 10.37
N HIS A 71 -2.99 -15.66 9.18
CA HIS A 71 -2.43 -14.33 8.90
C HIS A 71 -3.47 -13.21 8.91
N ILE A 72 -4.76 -13.54 8.83
CA ILE A 72 -5.85 -12.55 8.75
C ILE A 72 -5.83 -11.58 9.93
N LYS A 73 -5.66 -12.09 11.15
CA LYS A 73 -5.64 -11.25 12.37
C LYS A 73 -4.44 -10.30 12.42
N ASN A 74 -3.33 -10.67 11.79
CA ASN A 74 -2.12 -9.87 11.80
C ASN A 74 -2.11 -8.79 10.71
N LEU A 75 -2.97 -8.91 9.70
CA LEU A 75 -3.04 -8.00 8.55
C LEU A 75 -4.48 -7.49 8.33
N PRO A 76 -5.15 -6.94 9.36
CA PRO A 76 -6.59 -6.64 9.30
C PRO A 76 -6.96 -5.61 8.22
N CYS A 77 -6.04 -4.71 7.86
CA CYS A 77 -6.29 -3.70 6.83
C CYS A 77 -6.03 -4.17 5.40
N ALA A 78 -5.34 -5.30 5.22
CA ALA A 78 -5.01 -5.86 3.92
C ALA A 78 -6.02 -6.91 3.43
N VAL A 79 -7.02 -7.27 4.26
CA VAL A 79 -7.94 -8.37 4.00
C VAL A 79 -9.37 -7.85 3.88
N HIS A 80 -10.10 -8.37 2.92
CA HIS A 80 -11.53 -8.12 2.75
C HIS A 80 -12.36 -8.93 3.76
N VAL A 81 -13.64 -8.56 3.93
CA VAL A 81 -14.56 -9.23 4.87
C VAL A 81 -14.72 -10.73 4.61
N ASP A 82 -14.56 -11.17 3.36
CA ASP A 82 -14.64 -12.57 2.93
C ASP A 82 -13.33 -13.36 3.11
N GLY A 83 -12.29 -12.73 3.66
CA GLY A 83 -10.98 -13.34 3.86
C GLY A 83 -10.10 -13.37 2.61
N THR A 84 -10.46 -12.63 1.58
CA THR A 84 -9.61 -12.44 0.38
C THR A 84 -8.82 -11.15 0.44
N ALA A 85 -7.78 -11.03 -0.39
CA ALA A 85 -7.09 -9.77 -0.66
C ALA A 85 -6.72 -9.70 -2.15
N ARG A 86 -6.55 -8.50 -2.67
CA ARG A 86 -6.07 -8.26 -4.05
C ARG A 86 -4.63 -7.76 -4.02
N PRO A 87 -3.65 -8.66 -3.90
CA PRO A 87 -2.25 -8.27 -3.76
C PRO A 87 -1.66 -7.75 -5.07
N GLN A 88 -0.64 -6.91 -4.91
CA GLN A 88 0.38 -6.62 -5.89
C GLN A 88 1.66 -7.32 -5.43
N PHE A 89 2.03 -8.41 -6.07
CA PHE A 89 3.29 -9.09 -5.75
C PHE A 89 4.44 -8.31 -6.37
N VAL A 90 5.47 -8.06 -5.55
CA VAL A 90 6.61 -7.19 -5.91
C VAL A 90 7.87 -8.02 -5.93
N GLU A 91 8.54 -8.04 -7.09
CA GLU A 91 9.86 -8.60 -7.28
C GLU A 91 10.91 -7.49 -7.34
N GLU A 92 12.17 -7.81 -7.08
CA GLU A 92 13.25 -6.83 -7.07
C GLU A 92 13.41 -6.11 -8.41
N GLN A 93 13.24 -6.83 -9.52
CA GLN A 93 13.32 -6.29 -10.88
C GLN A 93 12.22 -5.27 -11.23
N ASP A 94 11.09 -5.28 -10.51
CA ASP A 94 9.97 -4.38 -10.78
C ASP A 94 10.23 -2.97 -10.25
N ASN A 95 10.72 -2.87 -9.02
CA ASN A 95 11.15 -1.65 -8.35
C ASN A 95 12.11 -2.01 -7.20
N PRO A 96 13.43 -1.95 -7.41
CA PRO A 96 14.41 -2.35 -6.39
C PRO A 96 14.28 -1.62 -5.06
N ASN A 97 13.93 -0.32 -5.09
CA ASN A 97 13.77 0.48 -3.88
C ASN A 97 12.52 0.07 -3.10
N TYR A 98 11.41 -0.15 -3.79
CA TYR A 98 10.17 -0.59 -3.15
C TYR A 98 10.27 -2.02 -2.63
N TYR A 99 10.91 -2.91 -3.38
CA TYR A 99 11.22 -4.26 -2.93
C TYR A 99 12.06 -4.25 -1.65
N ARG A 100 13.14 -3.45 -1.62
CA ARG A 100 14.01 -3.28 -0.43
C ARG A 100 13.21 -2.75 0.76
N TYR A 101 12.34 -1.76 0.55
CA TYR A 101 11.44 -1.26 1.59
C TYR A 101 10.57 -2.39 2.16
N LEU A 102 9.94 -3.22 1.33
CA LEU A 102 9.14 -4.35 1.79
C LEU A 102 9.98 -5.42 2.52
N LYS A 103 11.24 -5.62 2.11
CA LYS A 103 12.20 -6.50 2.83
C LYS A 103 12.48 -5.97 4.24
N GLU A 104 12.70 -4.67 4.38
CA GLU A 104 12.91 -4.07 5.70
C GLU A 104 11.64 -4.14 6.56
N LEU A 105 10.47 -3.96 5.99
CA LEU A 105 9.22 -4.20 6.73
C LEU A 105 9.12 -5.65 7.22
N LYS A 106 9.53 -6.62 6.41
CA LYS A 106 9.57 -8.03 6.82
C LYS A 106 10.51 -8.24 8.00
N ASN A 107 11.68 -7.64 7.98
CA ASN A 107 12.66 -7.73 9.07
C ASN A 107 12.12 -7.14 10.38
N ILE A 108 11.40 -6.00 10.30
CA ILE A 108 10.91 -5.27 11.48
C ILE A 108 9.59 -5.85 12.01
N MET A 109 8.65 -6.19 11.12
CA MET A 109 7.28 -6.53 11.47
C MET A 109 6.95 -8.03 11.27
N GLY A 110 7.87 -8.81 10.68
CA GLY A 110 7.63 -10.19 10.31
C GLY A 110 6.78 -10.40 9.04
N TYR A 111 6.39 -9.31 8.36
CA TYR A 111 5.58 -9.32 7.14
C TYR A 111 6.11 -8.32 6.12
N GLY A 112 6.48 -8.80 4.94
CA GLY A 112 6.83 -7.97 3.79
C GLY A 112 5.59 -7.46 3.06
N VAL A 113 4.74 -6.71 3.77
CA VAL A 113 3.42 -6.27 3.31
C VAL A 113 3.20 -4.80 3.64
N SER A 114 2.66 -4.05 2.71
CA SER A 114 2.24 -2.66 2.90
C SER A 114 0.91 -2.40 2.19
N LEU A 115 0.04 -1.57 2.76
CA LEU A 115 -1.08 -1.04 1.99
C LEU A 115 -0.55 -0.10 0.92
N ASN A 116 -1.14 -0.14 -0.27
CA ASN A 116 -0.74 0.70 -1.38
C ASN A 116 -1.98 1.29 -2.06
N THR A 117 -2.01 2.61 -2.17
CA THR A 117 -3.03 3.33 -2.93
C THR A 117 -2.40 4.50 -3.67
N SER A 118 -3.07 5.01 -4.70
CA SER A 118 -2.59 6.15 -5.49
C SER A 118 -2.34 7.38 -4.62
N PHE A 119 -1.25 8.10 -4.93
CA PHE A 119 -0.95 9.36 -4.25
C PHE A 119 -1.76 10.49 -4.86
N ASN A 120 -2.93 10.70 -4.31
CA ASN A 120 -3.82 11.80 -4.60
C ASN A 120 -4.86 11.97 -3.50
N LEU A 121 -5.28 13.19 -3.24
CA LEU A 121 -6.49 13.48 -2.49
C LEU A 121 -7.72 13.10 -3.34
N HIS A 122 -8.82 12.74 -2.69
CA HIS A 122 -10.08 12.47 -3.38
C HIS A 122 -10.48 13.63 -4.29
N GLY A 123 -10.86 13.31 -5.53
CA GLY A 123 -11.24 14.30 -6.54
C GLY A 123 -10.07 14.93 -7.30
N ARG A 124 -8.83 14.65 -6.92
CA ARG A 124 -7.64 15.08 -7.67
C ARG A 124 -7.05 13.95 -8.51
N THR A 125 -6.28 14.31 -9.53
CA THR A 125 -5.42 13.37 -10.28
C THR A 125 -4.26 12.90 -9.41
N ILE A 126 -3.62 11.78 -9.79
CA ILE A 126 -2.36 11.36 -9.16
C ILE A 126 -1.32 12.47 -9.33
N VAL A 127 -0.57 12.76 -8.26
CA VAL A 127 0.50 13.78 -8.26
C VAL A 127 1.43 13.62 -9.45
N ARG A 128 1.81 14.73 -10.09
CA ARG A 128 2.66 14.74 -11.29
C ARG A 128 3.97 15.46 -11.07
N THR A 129 3.96 16.44 -10.19
CA THR A 129 5.10 17.30 -9.89
C THR A 129 5.46 17.22 -8.40
N PRO A 130 6.68 17.61 -8.00
CA PRO A 130 7.04 17.75 -6.59
C PRO A 130 6.09 18.69 -5.83
N GLN A 131 5.64 19.76 -6.47
CA GLN A 131 4.68 20.70 -5.90
C GLN A 131 3.34 20.03 -5.59
N ASP A 132 2.79 19.25 -6.55
CA ASP A 132 1.56 18.48 -6.30
C ASP A 132 1.73 17.53 -5.11
N ALA A 133 2.90 16.87 -5.00
CA ALA A 133 3.19 15.94 -3.92
C ALA A 133 3.23 16.63 -2.55
N VAL A 134 3.84 17.82 -2.46
CA VAL A 134 3.88 18.60 -1.20
C VAL A 134 2.47 19.07 -0.83
N VAL A 135 1.70 19.59 -1.78
CA VAL A 135 0.32 20.03 -1.54
C VAL A 135 -0.55 18.87 -1.05
N ASP A 136 -0.52 17.72 -1.75
CA ASP A 136 -1.31 16.56 -1.34
C ASP A 136 -0.78 15.92 -0.04
N PHE A 137 0.52 15.99 0.26
CA PHE A 137 1.06 15.58 1.55
C PHE A 137 0.42 16.38 2.71
N ILE A 138 0.30 17.70 2.54
CA ILE A 138 -0.31 18.59 3.54
C ILE A 138 -1.81 18.32 3.64
N ASP A 139 -2.52 18.37 2.51
CA ASP A 139 -3.98 18.27 2.46
C ASP A 139 -4.51 16.88 2.86
N CYS A 140 -3.76 15.83 2.58
CA CYS A 140 -4.07 14.45 3.00
C CYS A 140 -3.71 14.16 4.46
N ASN A 141 -3.08 15.09 5.16
CA ASN A 141 -2.60 14.89 6.53
C ASN A 141 -1.72 13.64 6.68
N LEU A 142 -0.78 13.44 5.74
CA LEU A 142 0.15 12.32 5.79
C LEU A 142 1.26 12.57 6.84
N ASP A 143 1.83 11.51 7.38
CA ASP A 143 2.86 11.59 8.42
C ASP A 143 4.21 12.02 7.83
N GLU A 144 4.57 11.43 6.69
CA GLU A 144 5.86 11.65 6.02
C GLU A 144 5.70 11.61 4.50
N LEU A 145 6.55 12.37 3.81
CA LEU A 145 6.70 12.31 2.36
C LEU A 145 8.17 12.00 2.03
N PHE A 146 8.37 10.99 1.22
CA PHE A 146 9.67 10.67 0.61
C PHE A 146 9.63 11.07 -0.85
N ILE A 147 10.50 11.98 -1.26
CA ILE A 147 10.54 12.52 -2.62
C ILE A 147 11.97 12.88 -3.01
N GLU A 148 12.43 12.43 -4.18
CA GLU A 148 13.75 12.76 -4.77
C GLU A 148 14.92 12.63 -3.78
N GLY A 149 14.87 11.62 -2.90
CA GLY A 149 15.89 11.41 -1.86
C GLY A 149 15.71 12.24 -0.59
N TYR A 150 14.70 13.09 -0.52
CA TYR A 150 14.36 13.87 0.66
C TYR A 150 13.28 13.17 1.49
N ARG A 151 13.39 13.29 2.81
CA ARG A 151 12.35 12.95 3.77
C ARG A 151 11.76 14.23 4.34
N VAL A 152 10.49 14.46 4.06
CA VAL A 152 9.74 15.63 4.52
C VAL A 152 8.82 15.22 5.67
N ARG A 153 8.86 15.95 6.75
CA ARG A 153 7.98 15.83 7.91
C ARG A 153 7.31 17.17 8.19
N ARG A 154 6.18 17.14 8.88
CA ARG A 154 5.62 18.37 9.46
C ARG A 154 6.47 18.79 10.63
N SER A 155 6.73 20.10 10.74
CA SER A 155 7.21 20.67 12.00
C SER A 155 6.08 20.56 13.03
N SER A 156 6.39 19.96 14.16
CA SER A 156 5.54 19.97 15.35
C SER A 156 5.34 21.39 15.87
#